data_8ecdfb9947963b2e8ca76b86182f0a4d
#
_entry.id   8ecdfb9947963b2e8ca76b86182f0a4d
#
_cell.length_a   1.000
_cell.length_b   1.000
_cell.length_c   1.000
_cell.angle_alpha   90.00
_cell.angle_beta   90.00
_cell.angle_gamma   90.00
#
_symmetry.space_group_name_H-M   'P 1'
#
loop_
_entity.id
_entity.type
_entity.pdbx_description
1 polymer ?
#
loop_
_entity_poly.entity_id
_entity_poly.type
_entity_poly.pdbx_seq_one_letter_code
_entity_poly.pdbx_strand_id
1 'polypeptide(L)'
;MTTALMHYYQAIEKASQDMLDAARAGNWDHVLKLEGACALLISQLKSSAEKQPLAENEIQFKSRIMQRILINDAEIRQLAEPWLDNLDELLAGRTKTVH
;
A
#
# COMPACT_ATOMS: atom_id res chain seq x y z
N MET A 1 -25.39 -5.71 -5.59
CA MET A 1 -24.89 -6.32 -4.36
C MET A 1 -23.40 -6.45 -4.40
N THR A 2 -22.72 -5.98 -3.36
CA THR A 2 -21.26 -6.08 -3.28
C THR A 2 -20.87 -7.47 -2.80
N THR A 3 -19.96 -8.11 -3.50
CA THR A 3 -19.45 -9.41 -3.08
C THR A 3 -18.45 -9.25 -1.93
N ALA A 4 -18.11 -10.35 -1.26
CA ALA A 4 -17.08 -10.34 -0.23
C ALA A 4 -15.75 -9.82 -0.78
N LEU A 5 -15.42 -10.16 -2.04
CA LEU A 5 -14.21 -9.68 -2.69
C LEU A 5 -14.18 -8.16 -2.81
N MET A 6 -15.32 -7.55 -3.13
CA MET A 6 -15.39 -6.09 -3.24
C MET A 6 -15.17 -5.41 -1.91
N HIS A 7 -15.63 -6.02 -0.81
CA HIS A 7 -15.37 -5.50 0.53
C HIS A 7 -13.87 -5.48 0.83
N TYR A 8 -13.15 -6.51 0.43
CA TYR A 8 -11.70 -6.54 0.61
C TYR A 8 -11.01 -5.47 -0.21
N TYR A 9 -11.41 -5.30 -1.47
CA TYR A 9 -10.83 -4.24 -2.32
C TYR A 9 -11.08 -2.86 -1.72
N GLN A 10 -12.28 -2.60 -1.25
CA GLN A 10 -12.64 -1.33 -0.64
C GLN A 10 -11.86 -1.10 0.65
N ALA A 11 -11.69 -2.13 1.47
CA ALA A 11 -10.92 -2.04 2.71
C ALA A 11 -9.45 -1.76 2.43
N ILE A 12 -8.89 -2.39 1.40
CA ILE A 12 -7.50 -2.16 0.99
C ILE A 12 -7.33 -0.73 0.46
N GLU A 13 -8.28 -0.26 -0.33
CA GLU A 13 -8.27 1.11 -0.84
C GLU A 13 -8.28 2.12 0.32
N LYS A 14 -9.15 1.90 1.30
CA LYS A 14 -9.23 2.76 2.47
C LYS A 14 -7.93 2.74 3.28
N ALA A 15 -7.37 1.56 3.50
CA ALA A 15 -6.10 1.43 4.21
C ALA A 15 -4.97 2.13 3.45
N SER A 16 -4.97 2.03 2.13
CA SER A 16 -4.03 2.72 1.27
C SER A 16 -4.13 4.23 1.41
N GLN A 17 -5.35 4.76 1.45
CA GLN A 17 -5.58 6.19 1.63
C GLN A 17 -5.15 6.65 3.02
N ASP A 18 -5.49 5.89 4.06
CA ASP A 18 -5.09 6.18 5.43
C ASP A 18 -3.55 6.16 5.56
N MET A 19 -2.92 5.22 4.87
CA MET A 19 -1.46 5.12 4.83
C MET A 19 -0.84 6.36 4.19
N LEU A 20 -1.41 6.84 3.09
CA LEU A 20 -0.95 8.06 2.45
C LEU A 20 -1.11 9.26 3.36
N ASP A 21 -2.25 9.38 4.04
CA ASP A 21 -2.49 10.47 4.99
C ASP A 21 -1.47 10.45 6.12
N ALA A 22 -1.16 9.27 6.64
CA ALA A 22 -0.16 9.09 7.68
C ALA A 22 1.25 9.48 7.16
N ALA A 23 1.57 9.10 5.94
CA ALA A 23 2.84 9.45 5.31
C ALA A 23 2.98 10.97 5.13
N ARG A 24 1.90 11.63 4.71
CA ARG A 24 1.89 13.08 4.56
C ARG A 24 2.08 13.80 5.89
N ALA A 25 1.59 13.19 6.96
CA ALA A 25 1.77 13.71 8.33
C ALA A 25 3.13 13.35 8.94
N GLY A 26 3.93 12.54 8.25
CA GLY A 26 5.22 12.09 8.76
C GLY A 26 5.11 11.02 9.82
N ASN A 27 3.94 10.40 9.97
CA ASN A 27 3.71 9.36 10.98
C ASN A 27 4.03 7.99 10.38
N TRP A 28 5.31 7.69 10.27
CA TRP A 28 5.78 6.46 9.63
C TRP A 28 5.49 5.20 10.43
N ASP A 29 5.37 5.30 11.76
CA ASP A 29 4.93 4.17 12.60
C ASP A 29 3.53 3.73 12.21
N HIS A 30 2.65 4.69 11.96
CA HIS A 30 1.28 4.39 11.55
C HIS A 30 1.24 3.81 10.13
N VAL A 31 2.12 4.31 9.24
CA VAL A 31 2.26 3.76 7.89
C VAL A 31 2.62 2.27 7.97
N LEU A 32 3.57 1.91 8.82
CA LEU A 32 3.98 0.50 8.99
C LEU A 32 2.85 -0.38 9.51
N LYS A 33 2.06 0.13 10.45
CA LYS A 33 0.90 -0.59 10.98
C LYS A 33 -0.14 -0.84 9.90
N LEU A 34 -0.41 0.19 9.10
CA LEU A 34 -1.38 0.09 8.00
C LEU A 34 -0.86 -0.82 6.89
N GLU A 35 0.44 -0.82 6.64
CA GLU A 35 1.05 -1.76 5.69
C GLU A 35 0.81 -3.20 6.10
N GLY A 36 0.99 -3.51 7.38
CA GLY A 36 0.71 -4.84 7.91
C GLY A 36 -0.76 -5.21 7.77
N ALA A 37 -1.67 -4.27 8.04
CA ALA A 37 -3.10 -4.48 7.86
C ALA A 37 -3.45 -4.72 6.39
N CYS A 38 -2.85 -3.97 5.47
CA CYS A 38 -3.03 -4.18 4.02
C CYS A 38 -2.56 -5.56 3.59
N ALA A 39 -1.40 -5.99 4.08
CA ALA A 39 -0.86 -7.31 3.75
C ALA A 39 -1.81 -8.42 4.17
N LEU A 40 -2.40 -8.29 5.36
CA LEU A 40 -3.39 -9.25 5.86
C LEU A 40 -4.64 -9.26 4.98
N LEU A 41 -5.14 -8.08 4.61
CA LEU A 41 -6.31 -7.95 3.74
C LEU A 41 -6.05 -8.57 2.36
N ILE A 42 -4.86 -8.35 1.80
CA ILE A 42 -4.46 -8.92 0.52
C ILE A 42 -4.42 -10.44 0.60
N SER A 43 -3.89 -10.98 1.69
CA SER A 43 -3.86 -12.43 1.93
C SER A 43 -5.27 -13.02 1.97
N GLN A 44 -6.17 -12.37 2.70
CA GLN A 44 -7.58 -12.78 2.78
C GLN A 44 -8.28 -12.66 1.44
N LEU A 45 -7.97 -11.61 0.69
CA LEU A 45 -8.50 -11.40 -0.65
C LEU A 45 -8.11 -12.54 -1.59
N LYS A 46 -6.84 -12.92 -1.60
CA LYS A 46 -6.36 -14.02 -2.44
C LYS A 46 -7.07 -15.33 -2.12
N SER A 47 -7.25 -15.62 -0.84
CA SER A 47 -7.96 -16.81 -0.40
C SER A 47 -9.42 -16.80 -0.87
N SER A 48 -10.08 -15.66 -0.78
CA SER A 48 -11.48 -15.51 -1.20
C SER A 48 -11.60 -15.55 -2.72
N ALA A 49 -10.64 -15.01 -3.45
CA ALA A 49 -10.66 -14.97 -4.92
C ALA A 49 -10.59 -16.37 -5.52
N GLU A 50 -9.92 -17.30 -4.86
CA GLU A 50 -9.87 -18.69 -5.31
C GLU A 50 -11.23 -19.37 -5.27
N LYS A 51 -12.11 -18.92 -4.39
CA LYS A 51 -13.43 -19.52 -4.18
C LYS A 51 -14.53 -18.85 -4.99
N GLN A 52 -14.34 -17.61 -5.39
CA GLN A 52 -15.41 -16.82 -5.98
C GLN A 52 -14.87 -15.85 -7.03
N PRO A 53 -15.07 -16.15 -8.33
CA PRO A 53 -14.62 -15.23 -9.38
C PRO A 53 -15.47 -13.95 -9.39
N LEU A 54 -14.84 -12.86 -9.81
CA LEU A 54 -15.53 -11.58 -9.93
C LEU A 54 -16.45 -11.55 -11.14
N ALA A 55 -17.59 -10.90 -11.00
CA ALA A 55 -18.46 -10.59 -12.12
C ALA A 55 -17.81 -9.50 -13.00
N GLU A 56 -18.27 -9.40 -14.24
CA GLU A 56 -17.68 -8.50 -15.23
C GLU A 56 -17.64 -7.03 -14.77
N ASN A 57 -18.74 -6.55 -14.20
CA ASN A 57 -18.81 -5.19 -13.68
C ASN A 57 -17.88 -4.99 -12.48
N GLU A 58 -17.66 -6.03 -11.69
CA GLU A 58 -16.76 -5.99 -10.55
C GLU A 58 -15.29 -5.94 -10.97
N ILE A 59 -14.96 -6.53 -12.12
CA ILE A 59 -13.60 -6.47 -12.67
C ILE A 59 -13.22 -5.02 -12.99
N GLN A 60 -14.14 -4.27 -13.58
CA GLN A 60 -13.91 -2.85 -13.88
C GLN A 60 -13.74 -2.05 -12.60
N PHE A 61 -14.55 -2.31 -11.60
CA PHE A 61 -14.47 -1.65 -10.30
C PHE A 61 -13.14 -1.97 -9.61
N LYS A 62 -12.75 -3.23 -9.65
CA LYS A 62 -11.45 -3.69 -9.14
C LYS A 62 -10.30 -2.94 -9.79
N SER A 63 -10.34 -2.82 -11.12
CA SER A 63 -9.29 -2.13 -11.88
C SER A 63 -9.15 -0.68 -11.42
N ARG A 64 -10.26 0.00 -11.19
CA ARG A 64 -10.28 1.38 -10.72
C ARG A 64 -9.68 1.51 -9.32
N ILE A 65 -10.03 0.59 -8.43
CA ILE A 65 -9.49 0.56 -7.07
C ILE A 65 -7.98 0.28 -7.10
N MET A 66 -7.56 -0.68 -7.92
CA MET A 66 -6.14 -1.01 -8.04
C MET A 66 -5.32 0.18 -8.54
N GLN A 67 -5.86 0.94 -9.50
CA GLN A 67 -5.20 2.16 -9.97
C GLN A 67 -5.05 3.18 -8.85
N ARG A 68 -6.09 3.35 -8.03
CA ARG A 68 -6.05 4.27 -6.89
C ARG A 68 -4.99 3.84 -5.89
N ILE A 69 -4.93 2.55 -5.59
CA ILE A 69 -3.95 2.00 -4.65
C ILE A 69 -2.54 2.24 -5.18
N LEU A 70 -2.30 2.03 -6.47
CA LEU A 70 -1.00 2.25 -7.09
C LEU A 70 -0.58 3.73 -7.05
N ILE A 71 -1.53 4.64 -7.27
CA ILE A 71 -1.27 6.08 -7.19
C ILE A 71 -0.89 6.46 -5.76
N ASN A 72 -1.65 5.96 -4.77
CA ASN A 72 -1.36 6.23 -3.37
C ASN A 72 0.01 5.68 -2.97
N ASP A 73 0.31 4.46 -3.41
CA ASP A 73 1.59 3.82 -3.13
C ASP A 73 2.77 4.61 -3.73
N ALA A 74 2.59 5.09 -4.95
CA ALA A 74 3.62 5.91 -5.62
C ALA A 74 3.89 7.20 -4.84
N GLU A 75 2.84 7.86 -4.36
CA GLU A 75 2.98 9.08 -3.57
C GLU A 75 3.66 8.80 -2.22
N ILE A 76 3.28 7.70 -1.57
CA ILE A 76 3.91 7.29 -0.31
C ILE A 76 5.41 7.07 -0.51
N ARG A 77 5.79 6.42 -1.59
CA ARG A 77 7.20 6.19 -1.93
C ARG A 77 7.95 7.49 -2.14
N GLN A 78 7.34 8.45 -2.82
CA GLN A 78 7.95 9.76 -3.02
C GLN A 78 8.17 10.47 -1.69
N LEU A 79 7.23 10.34 -0.77
CA LEU A 79 7.36 10.93 0.56
C LEU A 79 8.43 10.22 1.40
N ALA A 80 8.62 8.92 1.16
CA ALA A 80 9.62 8.13 1.88
C ALA A 80 11.04 8.32 1.30
N GLU A 81 11.16 8.70 0.05
CA GLU A 81 12.46 8.83 -0.63
C GLU A 81 13.48 9.68 0.13
N PRO A 82 13.15 10.89 0.61
CA PRO A 82 14.13 11.69 1.36
C PRO A 82 14.67 10.97 2.58
N TRP A 83 13.81 10.26 3.28
CA TRP A 83 14.23 9.47 4.45
C TRP A 83 15.11 8.30 4.04
N LEU A 84 14.73 7.60 2.97
CA LEU A 84 15.52 6.48 2.43
C LEU A 84 16.87 6.96 1.91
N ASP A 85 16.89 8.09 1.23
CA ASP A 85 18.12 8.70 0.73
C ASP A 85 19.05 9.08 1.88
N ASN A 86 18.52 9.64 2.95
CA ASN A 86 19.29 9.98 4.13
C ASN A 86 19.89 8.71 4.77
N LEU A 87 19.11 7.64 4.81
CA LEU A 87 19.58 6.37 5.34
C LEU A 87 20.71 5.80 4.47
N ASP A 88 20.52 5.86 3.15
CA ASP A 88 21.52 5.41 2.19
C ASP A 88 22.82 6.24 2.32
N GLU A 89 22.69 7.56 2.48
CA GLU A 89 23.84 8.46 2.68
C GLU A 89 24.58 8.11 3.95
N LEU A 90 23.88 7.81 5.03
CA LEU A 90 24.50 7.41 6.29
C LEU A 90 25.28 6.13 6.13
N LEU A 91 24.71 5.15 5.44
CA LEU A 91 25.37 3.87 5.18
C LEU A 91 26.53 4.02 4.20
N ALA A 92 26.31 4.79 3.12
CA ALA A 92 27.35 5.08 2.13
C ALA A 92 28.46 5.94 2.70
N GLY A 93 28.13 6.87 3.62
CA GLY A 93 29.09 7.70 4.31
C GLY A 93 30.10 6.88 5.12
N ARG A 94 29.65 5.80 5.74
CA ARG A 94 30.54 4.88 6.44
C ARG A 94 31.49 4.19 5.48
N THR A 95 30.98 3.81 4.32
CA THR A 95 31.79 3.16 3.29
C THR A 95 32.76 4.15 2.67
N LYS A 96 32.32 5.37 2.42
CA LYS A 96 33.15 6.42 1.82
C LYS A 96 34.25 6.88 2.74
N THR A 97 34.02 6.91 4.04
CA THR A 97 35.05 7.32 5.00
C THR A 97 36.16 6.29 5.15
N VAL A 98 35.96 5.09 4.68
CA VAL A 98 36.97 4.03 4.67
C VAL A 98 37.97 4.25 3.52
N HIS A 99 37.59 5.02 2.53
CA HIS A 99 38.47 5.37 1.44
C HIS A 99 39.51 6.38 1.91
#